data_9ebbb1bdaf6c91da7299449b354dcba3
#
_entry.id   9ebbb1bdaf6c91da7299449b354dcba3
#
_cell.length_a   1.000
_cell.length_b   1.000
_cell.length_c   1.000
_cell.angle_alpha   90.00
_cell.angle_beta   90.00
_cell.angle_gamma   90.00
#
_symmetry.space_group_name_H-M   'P 1'
#
loop_
_entity.id
_entity.type
_entity.pdbx_description
1 polymer ?
#
loop_
_entity_poly.entity_id
_entity_poly.type
_entity_poly.pdbx_seq_one_letter_code
_entity_poly.pdbx_strand_id
1 'polypeptide(L)'
;MDRRSAQLEDLPPLALEPLRELDLEEASGPASEAYLSAASGVVRRGDRVYVIGDDELSIGVFRLTDPGPGKLRRVLSGDLPTSAEERKKHKADLEALTLLPPFEDHPFGALFGLGSGSGEGRDRAFVWGLAPDGSLDGDPREIDLSPVYGLLREQISELNIEGAAVMGDRLWLLQRGNTQDGRNIVAELSLEQVMDSLRRDLRIDPDELLALSSYDLGELDGVPLTFSDGTPVGRELLLFTASAESDGGIRGSVVGSIGLDGSVERLRTIDRRYKVEGVHASLDTGVVDLLFVCDQDDDSSPSPLLSAAMPLDARIEADYHRSDR
;
A
#
# COMPACT_ATOMS: atom_id res chain seq x y z
N MET A 1 5.08 11.74 22.02
CA MET A 1 4.99 10.48 21.26
C MET A 1 6.17 9.61 21.63
N ASP A 2 5.96 8.41 22.14
CA ASP A 2 7.04 7.46 22.36
C ASP A 2 7.58 6.98 21.02
N ARG A 3 8.90 7.05 20.82
CA ARG A 3 9.56 6.63 19.59
C ARG A 3 9.89 5.15 19.70
N ARG A 4 9.32 4.35 18.83
CA ARG A 4 9.58 2.89 18.74
C ARG A 4 10.68 2.66 17.71
N SER A 5 11.68 1.85 18.04
CA SER A 5 12.84 1.64 17.15
C SER A 5 12.97 0.19 16.71
N ALA A 6 13.29 0.02 15.43
CA ALA A 6 13.58 -1.27 14.80
C ALA A 6 15.08 -1.55 14.73
N GLN A 7 15.45 -2.80 14.48
CA GLN A 7 16.84 -3.21 14.24
C GLN A 7 16.94 -4.07 12.99
N LEU A 8 17.92 -3.75 12.14
CA LEU A 8 18.23 -4.56 10.98
C LEU A 8 18.87 -5.88 11.40
N GLU A 9 18.37 -6.99 10.88
CA GLU A 9 18.94 -8.32 11.11
C GLU A 9 20.13 -8.58 10.18
N ASP A 10 21.10 -9.30 10.70
CA ASP A 10 22.23 -9.84 9.92
C ASP A 10 21.80 -11.16 9.23
N LEU A 11 20.83 -11.06 8.34
CA LEU A 11 20.34 -12.14 7.50
C LEU A 11 20.63 -11.86 6.02
N PRO A 12 20.76 -12.90 5.19
CA PRO A 12 20.81 -12.70 3.75
C PRO A 12 19.56 -11.94 3.27
N PRO A 13 19.70 -11.06 2.27
CA PRO A 13 18.56 -10.37 1.68
C PRO A 13 17.45 -11.36 1.26
N LEU A 14 16.20 -10.97 1.45
CA LEU A 14 15.05 -11.70 0.92
C LEU A 14 15.13 -11.68 -0.61
N ALA A 15 15.33 -12.85 -1.20
CA ALA A 15 15.36 -12.99 -2.66
C ALA A 15 13.96 -12.80 -3.23
N LEU A 16 13.85 -12.03 -4.32
CA LEU A 16 12.62 -11.82 -5.06
C LEU A 16 12.66 -12.56 -6.40
N GLU A 17 11.57 -13.23 -6.73
CA GLU A 17 11.40 -13.95 -7.98
C GLU A 17 10.39 -13.21 -8.88
N PRO A 18 10.78 -12.83 -10.12
CA PRO A 18 9.86 -12.22 -11.06
C PRO A 18 8.73 -13.19 -11.45
N LEU A 19 7.48 -12.75 -11.33
CA LEU A 19 6.32 -13.50 -11.80
C LEU A 19 5.88 -13.05 -13.20
N ARG A 20 5.83 -11.74 -13.42
CA ARG A 20 5.45 -11.13 -14.69
C ARG A 20 5.79 -9.65 -14.71
N GLU A 21 5.72 -9.04 -15.88
CA GLU A 21 5.62 -7.61 -16.07
C GLU A 21 4.14 -7.16 -16.03
N LEU A 22 3.90 -5.90 -15.67
CA LEU A 22 2.55 -5.34 -15.55
C LEU A 22 2.08 -4.73 -16.88
N ASP A 23 2.15 -5.53 -17.95
CA ASP A 23 1.62 -5.19 -19.28
C ASP A 23 0.10 -5.07 -19.26
N LEU A 24 -0.44 -4.19 -20.10
CA LEU A 24 -1.86 -3.87 -20.22
C LEU A 24 -2.38 -4.16 -21.63
N GLU A 25 -3.69 -4.50 -21.75
CA GLU A 25 -4.35 -4.65 -23.04
C GLU A 25 -4.39 -3.32 -23.84
N GLU A 26 -4.52 -2.21 -23.12
CA GLU A 26 -4.64 -0.86 -23.69
C GLU A 26 -3.93 0.14 -22.76
N ALA A 27 -3.34 1.19 -23.35
CA ALA A 27 -2.78 2.30 -22.59
C ALA A 27 -3.87 3.10 -21.87
N SER A 28 -3.55 3.73 -20.76
CA SER A 28 -4.48 4.57 -19.98
C SER A 28 -4.86 5.87 -20.69
N GLY A 29 -4.06 6.30 -21.64
CA GLY A 29 -4.30 7.52 -22.41
C GLY A 29 -3.35 7.69 -23.60
N PRO A 30 -3.51 8.76 -24.39
CA PRO A 30 -2.75 8.97 -25.63
C PRO A 30 -1.23 9.15 -25.43
N ALA A 31 -0.81 9.47 -24.22
CA ALA A 31 0.58 9.70 -23.86
C ALA A 31 1.13 8.64 -22.88
N SER A 32 0.39 7.54 -22.69
CA SER A 32 0.78 6.42 -21.84
C SER A 32 1.11 5.23 -22.71
N GLU A 33 1.99 4.39 -22.21
CA GLU A 33 2.26 3.08 -22.80
C GLU A 33 1.27 2.04 -22.29
N ALA A 34 1.22 0.86 -22.92
CA ALA A 34 0.32 -0.21 -22.53
C ALA A 34 0.92 -1.08 -21.41
N TYR A 35 1.35 -0.45 -20.32
CA TYR A 35 1.84 -1.07 -19.09
C TYR A 35 1.73 -0.08 -17.91
N LEU A 36 1.87 -0.59 -16.69
CA LEU A 36 2.09 0.24 -15.50
C LEU A 36 3.59 0.37 -15.25
N SER A 37 4.11 1.61 -15.15
CA SER A 37 5.52 1.91 -14.89
C SER A 37 5.81 2.34 -13.45
N ALA A 38 4.82 2.91 -12.77
CA ALA A 38 4.91 3.46 -11.43
C ALA A 38 3.92 2.75 -10.48
N ALA A 39 4.11 1.42 -10.29
CA ALA A 39 3.23 0.63 -9.44
C ALA A 39 3.55 0.88 -7.96
N SER A 40 2.56 1.40 -7.20
CA SER A 40 2.71 1.85 -5.81
C SER A 40 2.07 0.88 -4.81
N GLY A 41 0.89 0.32 -5.11
CA GLY A 41 0.18 -0.58 -4.19
C GLY A 41 -0.35 -1.83 -4.86
N VAL A 42 -0.37 -2.96 -4.14
CA VAL A 42 -0.82 -4.25 -4.66
C VAL A 42 -1.72 -4.98 -3.67
N VAL A 43 -2.81 -5.58 -4.18
CA VAL A 43 -3.69 -6.47 -3.41
C VAL A 43 -4.00 -7.71 -4.23
N ARG A 44 -3.94 -8.88 -3.59
CA ARG A 44 -4.38 -10.15 -4.17
C ARG A 44 -5.70 -10.61 -3.56
N ARG A 45 -6.62 -11.07 -4.41
CA ARG A 45 -7.84 -11.77 -3.99
C ARG A 45 -8.04 -13.02 -4.85
N GLY A 46 -7.73 -14.18 -4.29
CA GLY A 46 -7.69 -15.44 -5.04
C GLY A 46 -6.64 -15.43 -6.15
N ASP A 47 -7.08 -15.60 -7.39
CA ASP A 47 -6.24 -15.56 -8.59
C ASP A 47 -6.03 -14.12 -9.14
N ARG A 48 -6.79 -13.15 -8.65
CA ARG A 48 -6.73 -11.76 -9.13
C ARG A 48 -5.72 -10.94 -8.35
N VAL A 49 -5.00 -10.10 -9.06
CA VAL A 49 -4.08 -9.10 -8.53
C VAL A 49 -4.54 -7.73 -8.99
N TYR A 50 -4.69 -6.84 -8.04
CA TYR A 50 -5.08 -5.44 -8.22
C TYR A 50 -3.88 -4.57 -7.93
N VAL A 51 -3.54 -3.67 -8.85
CA VAL A 51 -2.37 -2.79 -8.73
C VAL A 51 -2.80 -1.36 -9.02
N ILE A 52 -2.45 -0.45 -8.15
CA ILE A 52 -2.53 1.00 -8.39
C ILE A 52 -1.16 1.54 -8.78
N GLY A 53 -1.16 2.64 -9.51
CA GLY A 53 0.04 3.41 -9.81
C GLY A 53 -0.19 4.88 -9.45
N ASP A 54 0.87 5.55 -9.07
CA ASP A 54 0.83 6.93 -8.56
C ASP A 54 0.38 7.93 -9.64
N ASP A 55 0.70 7.68 -10.90
CA ASP A 55 0.39 8.52 -12.04
C ASP A 55 -0.89 8.14 -12.79
N GLU A 56 -1.69 7.19 -12.22
CA GLU A 56 -2.89 6.66 -12.84
C GLU A 56 -4.18 7.08 -12.11
N LEU A 57 -5.29 7.14 -12.86
CA LEU A 57 -6.66 7.29 -12.33
C LEU A 57 -7.45 5.97 -12.43
N SER A 58 -6.74 4.88 -12.63
CA SER A 58 -7.27 3.55 -12.89
C SER A 58 -6.53 2.51 -12.08
N ILE A 59 -7.18 1.40 -11.80
CA ILE A 59 -6.55 0.22 -11.20
C ILE A 59 -6.26 -0.81 -12.29
N GLY A 60 -5.07 -1.40 -12.27
CA GLY A 60 -4.71 -2.56 -13.09
C GLY A 60 -5.27 -3.84 -12.48
N VAL A 61 -5.90 -4.67 -13.30
CA VAL A 61 -6.45 -5.97 -12.90
C VAL A 61 -5.74 -7.07 -13.68
N PHE A 62 -5.00 -7.90 -12.97
CA PHE A 62 -4.21 -9.01 -13.51
C PHE A 62 -4.69 -10.34 -12.96
N ARG A 63 -4.21 -11.45 -13.54
CA ARG A 63 -4.42 -12.81 -13.03
C ARG A 63 -3.08 -13.50 -12.86
N LEU A 64 -2.91 -14.22 -11.75
CA LEU A 64 -1.67 -14.99 -11.52
C LEU A 64 -1.56 -16.21 -12.43
N THR A 65 -2.71 -16.82 -12.77
CA THR A 65 -2.77 -18.03 -13.61
C THR A 65 -2.82 -17.73 -15.11
N ASP A 66 -2.98 -16.46 -15.50
CA ASP A 66 -3.04 -16.03 -16.89
C ASP A 66 -1.88 -15.07 -17.17
N PRO A 67 -0.91 -15.44 -18.03
CA PRO A 67 0.21 -14.56 -18.38
C PRO A 67 -0.16 -13.42 -19.35
N GLY A 68 -1.40 -13.39 -19.85
CA GLY A 68 -1.89 -12.32 -20.74
C GLY A 68 -1.89 -10.95 -20.08
N PRO A 69 -1.95 -9.85 -20.88
CA PRO A 69 -1.93 -8.48 -20.34
C PRO A 69 -3.11 -8.20 -19.42
N GLY A 70 -2.90 -7.32 -18.45
CA GLY A 70 -3.94 -6.85 -17.52
C GLY A 70 -4.91 -5.88 -18.15
N LYS A 71 -5.95 -5.52 -17.40
CA LYS A 71 -6.99 -4.57 -17.81
C LYS A 71 -7.03 -3.39 -16.87
N LEU A 72 -7.08 -2.18 -17.41
CA LEU A 72 -7.35 -0.99 -16.61
C LEU A 72 -8.85 -0.86 -16.30
N ARG A 73 -9.13 -0.43 -15.09
CA ARG A 73 -10.47 -0.07 -14.64
C ARG A 73 -10.43 1.28 -13.93
N ARG A 74 -11.22 2.22 -14.45
CA ARG A 74 -11.27 3.59 -13.92
C ARG A 74 -11.78 3.60 -12.49
N VAL A 75 -11.07 4.32 -11.58
CA VAL A 75 -11.43 4.45 -10.15
C VAL A 75 -11.66 5.89 -9.72
N LEU A 76 -11.04 6.85 -10.37
CA LEU A 76 -11.20 8.28 -10.08
C LEU A 76 -11.64 9.04 -11.33
N SER A 77 -12.48 10.05 -11.17
CA SER A 77 -12.89 10.97 -12.24
C SER A 77 -11.77 11.96 -12.61
N GLY A 78 -11.94 12.65 -13.74
CA GLY A 78 -11.01 13.65 -14.24
C GLY A 78 -10.14 13.12 -15.39
N ASP A 79 -9.23 13.96 -15.87
CA ASP A 79 -8.30 13.65 -16.95
C ASP A 79 -6.87 13.92 -16.48
N LEU A 80 -5.94 13.07 -16.90
CA LEU A 80 -4.51 13.31 -16.68
C LEU A 80 -3.96 14.14 -17.84
N PRO A 81 -3.12 15.15 -17.56
CA PRO A 81 -2.42 15.90 -18.58
C PRO A 81 -1.55 14.98 -19.46
N THR A 82 -1.37 15.36 -20.72
CA THR A 82 -0.57 14.60 -21.67
C THR A 82 0.95 14.84 -21.50
N SER A 83 1.35 15.98 -20.92
CA SER A 83 2.78 16.22 -20.65
C SER A 83 3.18 15.58 -19.31
N ALA A 84 4.34 14.92 -19.26
CA ALA A 84 4.86 14.30 -18.06
C ALA A 84 5.01 15.29 -16.88
N GLU A 85 5.46 16.54 -17.16
CA GLU A 85 5.62 17.57 -16.15
C GLU A 85 4.27 17.98 -15.52
N GLU A 86 3.23 18.19 -16.32
CA GLU A 86 1.90 18.55 -15.83
C GLU A 86 1.21 17.34 -15.16
N ARG A 87 1.44 16.13 -15.68
CA ARG A 87 0.94 14.90 -15.06
C ARG A 87 1.51 14.75 -13.65
N LYS A 88 2.81 14.93 -13.46
CA LYS A 88 3.46 14.87 -12.14
C LYS A 88 2.89 15.88 -11.13
N LYS A 89 2.41 17.04 -11.60
CA LYS A 89 1.77 18.07 -10.75
C LYS A 89 0.33 17.73 -10.39
N HIS A 90 -0.41 17.09 -11.29
CA HIS A 90 -1.84 16.90 -11.20
C HIS A 90 -2.28 15.43 -11.06
N LYS A 91 -1.33 14.51 -10.87
CA LYS A 91 -1.64 13.10 -10.60
C LYS A 91 -2.43 12.95 -9.30
N ALA A 92 -3.29 11.95 -9.24
CA ALA A 92 -4.03 11.64 -8.02
C ALA A 92 -3.13 11.06 -6.92
N ASP A 93 -1.95 10.59 -7.31
CA ASP A 93 -0.91 10.09 -6.40
C ASP A 93 -1.46 8.95 -5.53
N LEU A 94 -2.08 7.95 -6.20
CA LEU A 94 -2.60 6.76 -5.52
C LEU A 94 -1.43 5.91 -5.04
N GLU A 95 -1.23 5.85 -3.72
CA GLU A 95 -0.05 5.21 -3.12
C GLU A 95 -0.41 4.03 -2.20
N ALA A 96 -1.59 4.01 -1.61
CA ALA A 96 -1.99 2.96 -0.69
C ALA A 96 -3.19 2.17 -1.22
N LEU A 97 -3.12 0.82 -1.15
CA LEU A 97 -4.22 -0.06 -1.53
C LEU A 97 -4.41 -1.16 -0.48
N THR A 98 -5.63 -1.30 0.04
CA THR A 98 -5.94 -2.32 1.03
C THR A 98 -7.29 -3.01 0.77
N LEU A 99 -7.53 -4.12 1.47
CA LEU A 99 -8.81 -4.83 1.51
C LEU A 99 -9.58 -4.45 2.78
N LEU A 100 -10.77 -3.90 2.60
CA LEU A 100 -11.73 -3.77 3.69
C LEU A 100 -12.48 -5.09 3.89
N PRO A 101 -12.79 -5.46 5.14
CA PRO A 101 -13.60 -6.63 5.45
C PRO A 101 -15.03 -6.46 4.93
N PRO A 102 -15.84 -7.53 4.91
CA PRO A 102 -17.26 -7.43 4.57
C PRO A 102 -18.01 -6.42 5.45
N PHE A 103 -18.80 -5.57 4.81
CA PHE A 103 -19.76 -4.65 5.46
C PHE A 103 -21.01 -4.48 4.59
N GLU A 104 -22.03 -3.76 5.09
CA GLU A 104 -23.41 -3.83 4.59
C GLU A 104 -23.57 -3.77 3.06
N ASP A 105 -22.96 -2.78 2.41
CA ASP A 105 -23.04 -2.61 0.93
C ASP A 105 -22.05 -3.50 0.16
N HIS A 106 -21.08 -4.09 0.86
CA HIS A 106 -19.99 -4.88 0.29
C HIS A 106 -19.82 -6.21 1.05
N PRO A 107 -20.74 -7.17 0.87
CA PRO A 107 -20.78 -8.40 1.66
C PRO A 107 -19.59 -9.35 1.47
N PHE A 108 -18.77 -9.11 0.45
CA PHE A 108 -17.54 -9.87 0.19
C PHE A 108 -16.27 -9.02 0.38
N GLY A 109 -16.41 -7.84 1.02
CA GLY A 109 -15.36 -6.86 1.20
C GLY A 109 -15.22 -5.92 0.01
N ALA A 110 -14.27 -5.00 0.10
CA ALA A 110 -14.00 -4.00 -0.93
C ALA A 110 -12.51 -3.69 -1.03
N LEU A 111 -12.07 -3.26 -2.21
CA LEU A 111 -10.80 -2.56 -2.38
C LEU A 111 -10.97 -1.12 -1.90
N PHE A 112 -9.95 -0.63 -1.19
CA PHE A 112 -9.88 0.75 -0.77
C PHE A 112 -8.50 1.30 -1.14
N GLY A 113 -8.49 2.24 -2.09
CA GLY A 113 -7.25 2.89 -2.57
C GLY A 113 -7.25 4.36 -2.20
N LEU A 114 -6.11 4.86 -1.72
CA LEU A 114 -5.95 6.21 -1.18
C LEU A 114 -4.84 6.96 -1.90
N GLY A 115 -5.06 8.26 -2.14
CA GLY A 115 -4.01 9.19 -2.53
C GLY A 115 -3.11 9.54 -1.36
N SER A 116 -1.89 9.98 -1.67
CA SER A 116 -0.84 10.25 -0.67
C SER A 116 -1.15 11.42 0.28
N GLY A 117 -1.99 12.37 -0.13
CA GLY A 117 -2.18 13.61 0.62
C GLY A 117 -1.02 14.59 0.54
N SER A 118 0.02 14.32 -0.27
CA SER A 118 1.26 15.13 -0.32
C SER A 118 1.12 16.46 -1.08
N GLY A 119 -0.05 16.73 -1.69
CA GLY A 119 -0.29 17.96 -2.46
C GLY A 119 -1.73 18.18 -2.83
N GLU A 120 -1.97 19.21 -3.63
CA GLU A 120 -3.30 19.53 -4.14
C GLU A 120 -3.84 18.41 -5.05
N GLY A 121 -5.11 18.04 -4.86
CA GLY A 121 -5.78 16.99 -5.64
C GLY A 121 -5.45 15.55 -5.21
N ARG A 122 -4.59 15.37 -4.18
CA ARG A 122 -4.15 14.06 -3.67
C ARG A 122 -4.91 13.59 -2.42
N ASP A 123 -5.96 14.32 -2.04
CA ASP A 123 -6.86 13.99 -0.92
C ASP A 123 -8.07 13.16 -1.41
N ARG A 124 -7.84 12.27 -2.35
CA ARG A 124 -8.88 11.46 -3.00
C ARG A 124 -8.61 9.98 -2.75
N ALA A 125 -9.68 9.24 -2.57
CA ALA A 125 -9.64 7.78 -2.48
C ALA A 125 -10.76 7.17 -3.31
N PHE A 126 -10.75 5.85 -3.43
CA PHE A 126 -11.87 5.11 -3.99
C PHE A 126 -12.17 3.87 -3.13
N VAL A 127 -13.44 3.48 -3.12
CA VAL A 127 -13.89 2.18 -2.62
C VAL A 127 -14.59 1.41 -3.74
N TRP A 128 -14.24 0.11 -3.91
CA TRP A 128 -14.87 -0.74 -4.92
C TRP A 128 -15.18 -2.12 -4.36
N GLY A 129 -16.46 -2.48 -4.34
CA GLY A 129 -16.93 -3.77 -3.85
C GLY A 129 -16.37 -4.96 -4.62
N LEU A 130 -16.30 -6.09 -3.94
CA LEU A 130 -15.88 -7.36 -4.51
C LEU A 130 -17.04 -8.35 -4.58
N ALA A 131 -17.06 -9.19 -5.63
CA ALA A 131 -17.91 -10.37 -5.75
C ALA A 131 -17.30 -11.58 -5.00
N PRO A 132 -18.07 -12.68 -4.80
CA PRO A 132 -17.58 -13.87 -4.14
C PRO A 132 -16.31 -14.49 -4.74
N ASP A 133 -16.13 -14.36 -6.06
CA ASP A 133 -14.95 -14.86 -6.79
C ASP A 133 -13.77 -13.87 -6.76
N GLY A 134 -13.90 -12.78 -6.00
CA GLY A 134 -12.91 -11.73 -5.90
C GLY A 134 -12.87 -10.76 -7.08
N SER A 135 -13.80 -10.85 -8.05
CA SER A 135 -13.90 -9.84 -9.10
C SER A 135 -14.51 -8.53 -8.58
N LEU A 136 -14.28 -7.43 -9.31
CA LEU A 136 -14.90 -6.13 -9.02
C LEU A 136 -16.41 -6.24 -9.22
N ASP A 137 -17.19 -5.68 -8.30
CA ASP A 137 -18.66 -5.68 -8.31
C ASP A 137 -19.21 -4.24 -8.31
N GLY A 138 -20.11 -3.95 -9.25
CA GLY A 138 -20.64 -2.61 -9.46
C GLY A 138 -19.60 -1.60 -9.96
N ASP A 139 -19.80 -0.35 -9.60
CA ASP A 139 -18.91 0.77 -9.93
C ASP A 139 -18.15 1.27 -8.70
N PRO A 140 -16.93 1.81 -8.87
CA PRO A 140 -16.21 2.42 -7.76
C PRO A 140 -16.89 3.71 -7.32
N ARG A 141 -16.74 4.04 -6.03
CA ARG A 141 -17.16 5.34 -5.48
C ARG A 141 -15.94 6.11 -5.02
N GLU A 142 -15.86 7.38 -5.41
CA GLU A 142 -14.81 8.28 -4.93
C GLU A 142 -15.10 8.73 -3.50
N ILE A 143 -14.02 8.89 -2.74
CA ILE A 143 -14.04 9.25 -1.33
C ILE A 143 -13.19 10.50 -1.13
N ASP A 144 -13.72 11.46 -0.37
CA ASP A 144 -13.01 12.67 0.03
C ASP A 144 -12.22 12.42 1.33
N LEU A 145 -10.90 12.54 1.26
CA LEU A 145 -10.00 12.45 2.42
C LEU A 145 -9.62 13.81 3.00
N SER A 146 -10.04 14.92 2.36
CA SER A 146 -9.63 16.27 2.76
C SER A 146 -9.87 16.56 4.25
N PRO A 147 -10.97 16.12 4.90
CA PRO A 147 -11.20 16.43 6.31
C PRO A 147 -10.17 15.75 7.23
N VAL A 148 -9.95 14.43 7.09
CA VAL A 148 -9.00 13.70 7.93
C VAL A 148 -7.56 14.07 7.59
N TYR A 149 -7.23 14.27 6.31
CA TYR A 149 -5.90 14.70 5.89
C TYR A 149 -5.59 16.13 6.33
N GLY A 150 -6.60 17.01 6.42
CA GLY A 150 -6.46 18.33 7.02
C GLY A 150 -5.99 18.25 8.47
N LEU A 151 -6.62 17.39 9.29
CA LEU A 151 -6.20 17.16 10.68
C LEU A 151 -4.78 16.53 10.75
N LEU A 152 -4.47 15.59 9.88
CA LEU A 152 -3.13 14.97 9.85
C LEU A 152 -2.06 16.01 9.52
N ARG A 153 -2.28 16.93 8.57
CA ARG A 153 -1.35 18.02 8.22
C ARG A 153 -1.11 19.02 9.35
N GLU A 154 -2.02 19.14 10.31
CA GLU A 154 -1.76 19.96 11.52
C GLU A 154 -0.72 19.31 12.44
N GLN A 155 -0.51 17.98 12.35
CA GLN A 155 0.36 17.20 13.22
C GLN A 155 1.60 16.65 12.50
N ILE A 156 1.56 16.57 11.18
CA ILE A 156 2.59 16.03 10.30
C ILE A 156 2.94 17.12 9.28
N SER A 157 4.17 17.60 9.31
CA SER A 157 4.60 18.77 8.50
C SER A 157 4.48 18.56 6.99
N GLU A 158 4.69 17.33 6.51
CA GLU A 158 4.59 16.96 5.11
C GLU A 158 3.90 15.60 5.05
N LEU A 159 2.58 15.63 4.85
CA LEU A 159 1.79 14.41 4.75
C LEU A 159 2.14 13.67 3.46
N ASN A 160 2.42 12.38 3.58
CA ASN A 160 2.67 11.48 2.46
C ASN A 160 2.31 10.05 2.88
N ILE A 161 1.06 9.63 2.64
CA ILE A 161 0.56 8.31 2.96
C ILE A 161 0.96 7.35 1.84
N GLU A 162 1.74 6.33 2.19
CA GLU A 162 2.29 5.34 1.26
C GLU A 162 1.68 3.94 1.44
N GLY A 163 1.02 3.68 2.58
CA GLY A 163 0.43 2.37 2.82
C GLY A 163 -0.83 2.45 3.66
N ALA A 164 -1.67 1.43 3.54
CA ALA A 164 -2.87 1.26 4.35
C ALA A 164 -3.13 -0.22 4.66
N ALA A 165 -3.53 -0.52 5.89
CA ALA A 165 -3.83 -1.89 6.31
C ALA A 165 -4.95 -1.95 7.34
N VAL A 166 -5.79 -2.97 7.24
CA VAL A 166 -6.80 -3.26 8.27
C VAL A 166 -6.18 -4.14 9.35
N MET A 167 -6.08 -3.57 10.56
CA MET A 167 -5.46 -4.21 11.72
C MET A 167 -6.50 -4.33 12.86
N GLY A 168 -7.00 -5.54 13.10
CA GLY A 168 -8.05 -5.76 14.11
C GLY A 168 -9.33 -4.97 13.80
N ASP A 169 -9.64 -3.98 14.63
CA ASP A 169 -10.78 -3.05 14.52
C ASP A 169 -10.38 -1.65 14.00
N ARG A 170 -9.20 -1.53 13.40
CA ARG A 170 -8.61 -0.26 12.97
C ARG A 170 -8.17 -0.29 11.51
N LEU A 171 -8.24 0.85 10.86
CA LEU A 171 -7.54 1.13 9.62
C LEU A 171 -6.26 1.90 9.97
N TRP A 172 -5.11 1.34 9.63
CA TRP A 172 -3.81 1.98 9.79
C TRP A 172 -3.39 2.63 8.49
N LEU A 173 -2.97 3.89 8.54
CA LEU A 173 -2.35 4.62 7.44
C LEU A 173 -0.86 4.81 7.76
N LEU A 174 0.00 4.45 6.83
CA LEU A 174 1.45 4.53 6.98
C LEU A 174 1.96 5.81 6.31
N GLN A 175 2.43 6.73 7.12
CA GLN A 175 3.07 7.97 6.69
C GLN A 175 4.54 7.75 6.44
N ARG A 176 5.02 8.06 5.23
CA ARG A 176 6.43 8.04 4.85
C ARG A 176 7.19 9.18 5.52
N GLY A 177 8.25 8.85 6.24
CA GLY A 177 9.09 9.82 6.94
C GLY A 177 10.12 10.52 6.03
N ASN A 178 9.75 10.94 4.83
CA ASN A 178 10.65 11.57 3.86
C ASN A 178 10.88 13.08 4.09
N THR A 179 10.49 13.58 5.23
CA THR A 179 10.67 14.98 5.63
C THR A 179 11.98 15.20 6.37
N GLN A 180 12.37 16.47 6.59
CA GLN A 180 13.52 16.84 7.43
C GLN A 180 13.44 16.24 8.85
N ASP A 181 12.23 16.01 9.36
CA ASP A 181 12.00 15.38 10.66
C ASP A 181 12.17 13.85 10.63
N GLY A 182 12.17 13.22 9.45
CA GLY A 182 12.44 11.79 9.22
C GLY A 182 11.52 10.85 9.99
N ARG A 183 10.27 11.26 10.28
CA ARG A 183 9.36 10.49 11.14
C ARG A 183 8.41 9.62 10.32
N ASN A 184 8.60 8.32 10.41
CA ASN A 184 7.58 7.37 10.03
C ASN A 184 6.46 7.39 11.09
N ILE A 185 5.21 7.49 10.64
CA ILE A 185 4.05 7.56 11.53
C ILE A 185 3.01 6.55 11.06
N VAL A 186 2.38 5.86 12.01
CA VAL A 186 1.15 5.13 11.78
C VAL A 186 0.00 5.94 12.36
N ALA A 187 -0.95 6.33 11.51
CA ALA A 187 -2.22 6.92 11.92
C ALA A 187 -3.27 5.80 11.99
N GLU A 188 -3.90 5.68 13.16
CA GLU A 188 -4.89 4.65 13.45
C GLU A 188 -6.29 5.27 13.42
N LEU A 189 -7.15 4.77 12.53
CA LEU A 189 -8.55 5.19 12.42
C LEU A 189 -9.48 4.07 12.89
N SER A 190 -10.66 4.43 13.39
CA SER A 190 -11.71 3.47 13.71
C SER A 190 -12.26 2.84 12.43
N LEU A 191 -12.03 1.54 12.25
CA LEU A 191 -12.49 0.82 11.05
C LEU A 191 -14.02 0.86 10.92
N GLU A 192 -14.76 0.73 12.02
CA GLU A 192 -16.23 0.79 12.03
C GLU A 192 -16.73 2.15 11.54
N GLN A 193 -16.16 3.25 12.06
CA GLN A 193 -16.53 4.61 11.64
C GLN A 193 -16.15 4.87 10.18
N VAL A 194 -14.93 4.47 9.76
CA VAL A 194 -14.52 4.55 8.35
C VAL A 194 -15.52 3.85 7.44
N MET A 195 -15.89 2.59 7.72
CA MET A 195 -16.84 1.85 6.89
C MET A 195 -18.23 2.50 6.87
N ASP A 196 -18.67 3.06 7.99
CA ASP A 196 -19.91 3.84 8.07
C ASP A 196 -19.87 5.10 7.20
N SER A 197 -18.76 5.82 7.23
CA SER A 197 -18.53 7.04 6.44
C SER A 197 -18.43 6.75 4.96
N LEU A 198 -17.76 5.68 4.56
CA LEU A 198 -17.72 5.20 3.16
C LEU A 198 -19.11 4.90 2.61
N ARG A 199 -20.03 4.45 3.45
CA ARG A 199 -21.41 4.15 3.08
C ARG A 199 -22.29 5.39 2.96
N ARG A 200 -22.18 6.33 3.93
CA ARG A 200 -23.13 7.45 4.09
C ARG A 200 -22.68 8.70 3.38
N ASP A 201 -21.44 9.10 3.60
CA ASP A 201 -20.97 10.45 3.35
C ASP A 201 -19.92 10.51 2.23
N LEU A 202 -19.34 9.37 1.83
CA LEU A 202 -18.26 9.25 0.85
C LEU A 202 -17.06 10.16 1.22
N ARG A 203 -16.79 10.28 2.51
CA ARG A 203 -15.65 11.03 3.05
C ARG A 203 -15.24 10.44 4.39
N ILE A 204 -14.02 10.69 4.82
CA ILE A 204 -13.50 10.29 6.13
C ILE A 204 -13.33 11.53 7.00
N ASP A 205 -13.98 11.53 8.15
CA ASP A 205 -14.00 12.67 9.06
C ASP A 205 -12.85 12.62 10.10
N PRO A 206 -12.41 13.78 10.65
CA PRO A 206 -11.30 13.86 11.60
C PRO A 206 -11.49 13.07 12.91
N ASP A 207 -12.72 12.93 13.37
CA ASP A 207 -13.06 12.22 14.61
C ASP A 207 -12.94 10.69 14.52
N GLU A 208 -12.69 10.18 13.32
CA GLU A 208 -12.33 8.76 13.11
C GLU A 208 -10.87 8.47 13.50
N LEU A 209 -10.00 9.49 13.62
CA LEU A 209 -8.62 9.36 14.04
C LEU A 209 -8.53 9.05 15.54
N LEU A 210 -7.96 7.89 15.87
CA LEU A 210 -7.82 7.40 17.24
C LEU A 210 -6.45 7.70 17.83
N ALA A 211 -5.37 7.49 17.05
CA ALA A 211 -4.02 7.62 17.54
C ALA A 211 -3.01 7.90 16.43
N LEU A 212 -1.86 8.46 16.83
CA LEU A 212 -0.65 8.59 16.01
C LEU A 212 0.53 7.96 16.75
N SER A 213 1.23 7.03 16.12
CA SER A 213 2.42 6.38 16.64
C SER A 213 3.64 6.65 15.75
N SER A 214 4.77 7.03 16.33
CA SER A 214 6.00 7.35 15.59
C SER A 214 7.01 6.20 15.66
N TYR A 215 7.67 5.93 14.53
CA TYR A 215 8.62 4.84 14.37
C TYR A 215 9.97 5.34 13.88
N ASP A 216 11.04 4.75 14.41
CA ASP A 216 12.39 4.88 13.93
C ASP A 216 12.80 3.53 13.33
N LEU A 217 12.83 3.48 12.01
CA LEU A 217 13.15 2.25 11.28
C LEU A 217 14.67 2.07 11.09
N GLY A 218 15.48 3.01 11.60
CA GLY A 218 16.92 3.00 11.40
C GLY A 218 17.33 3.44 10.00
N GLU A 219 18.50 2.97 9.57
CA GLU A 219 19.14 3.38 8.33
C GLU A 219 19.65 2.17 7.55
N LEU A 220 19.69 2.30 6.23
CA LEU A 220 20.37 1.36 5.34
C LEU A 220 21.47 2.13 4.57
N ASP A 221 22.72 1.72 4.76
CA ASP A 221 23.90 2.39 4.20
C ASP A 221 23.96 3.90 4.51
N GLY A 222 23.54 4.31 5.73
CA GLY A 222 23.55 5.70 6.17
C GLY A 222 22.41 6.57 5.64
N VAL A 223 21.39 5.96 5.02
CA VAL A 223 20.18 6.62 4.55
C VAL A 223 18.98 6.15 5.38
N PRO A 224 18.18 7.05 5.97
CA PRO A 224 17.02 6.69 6.76
C PRO A 224 16.03 5.81 6.00
N LEU A 225 15.49 4.80 6.68
CA LEU A 225 14.41 3.96 6.17
C LEU A 225 13.07 4.65 6.39
N THR A 226 12.27 4.71 5.33
CA THR A 226 10.92 5.31 5.35
C THR A 226 9.89 4.33 4.81
N PHE A 227 8.68 4.29 5.42
CA PHE A 227 7.62 3.40 4.96
C PHE A 227 7.35 3.55 3.45
N SER A 228 7.16 2.41 2.78
CA SER A 228 6.68 2.34 1.39
C SER A 228 5.26 1.76 1.33
N ASP A 229 4.96 0.68 2.08
CA ASP A 229 3.62 0.09 2.12
C ASP A 229 3.47 -0.84 3.34
N GLY A 230 2.26 -1.37 3.55
CA GLY A 230 1.99 -2.34 4.61
C GLY A 230 0.75 -3.19 4.33
N THR A 231 0.83 -4.44 4.74
CA THR A 231 -0.21 -5.45 4.55
C THR A 231 -0.45 -6.25 5.82
N PRO A 232 -1.69 -6.60 6.17
CA PRO A 232 -1.94 -7.42 7.34
C PRO A 232 -1.54 -8.88 7.11
N VAL A 233 -0.93 -9.50 8.13
CA VAL A 233 -0.73 -10.94 8.22
C VAL A 233 -1.56 -11.44 9.40
N GLY A 234 -2.70 -12.06 9.10
CA GLY A 234 -3.71 -12.33 10.11
C GLY A 234 -4.34 -11.04 10.64
N ARG A 235 -4.66 -10.99 11.94
CA ARG A 235 -5.35 -9.85 12.56
C ARG A 235 -4.47 -8.97 13.43
N GLU A 236 -3.31 -9.47 13.83
CA GLU A 236 -2.49 -8.87 14.89
C GLU A 236 -1.11 -8.40 14.43
N LEU A 237 -0.70 -8.75 13.20
CA LEU A 237 0.59 -8.36 12.65
C LEU A 237 0.44 -7.60 11.35
N LEU A 238 1.03 -6.40 11.29
CA LEU A 238 1.32 -5.68 10.07
C LEU A 238 2.70 -6.09 9.56
N LEU A 239 2.79 -6.59 8.36
CA LEU A 239 4.03 -6.66 7.61
C LEU A 239 4.14 -5.36 6.80
N PHE A 240 5.29 -4.71 6.82
CA PHE A 240 5.52 -3.48 6.08
C PHE A 240 6.80 -3.54 5.25
N THR A 241 6.86 -2.74 4.22
CA THR A 241 8.09 -2.41 3.49
C THR A 241 8.54 -0.99 3.82
N ALA A 242 9.84 -0.79 3.78
CA ALA A 242 10.44 0.54 3.91
C ALA A 242 11.66 0.65 3.00
N SER A 243 11.86 1.82 2.43
CA SER A 243 12.95 2.09 1.48
C SER A 243 13.89 3.17 1.99
N ALA A 244 15.17 3.01 1.71
CA ALA A 244 16.20 4.01 1.95
C ALA A 244 16.49 4.74 0.64
N GLU A 245 15.95 5.94 0.49
CA GLU A 245 16.05 6.77 -0.71
C GLU A 245 16.65 8.14 -0.39
N SER A 246 17.51 8.63 -1.27
CA SER A 246 18.13 9.95 -1.17
C SER A 246 18.32 10.54 -2.57
N ASP A 247 18.77 11.79 -2.67
CA ASP A 247 19.12 12.46 -3.94
C ASP A 247 20.13 11.63 -4.77
N GLY A 248 20.88 10.74 -4.14
CA GLY A 248 21.82 9.82 -4.81
C GLY A 248 21.19 8.51 -5.28
N GLY A 249 19.88 8.40 -5.24
CA GLY A 249 19.09 7.21 -5.60
C GLY A 249 18.83 6.28 -4.42
N ILE A 250 18.20 5.15 -4.72
CA ILE A 250 17.83 4.13 -3.73
C ILE A 250 19.05 3.34 -3.24
N ARG A 251 19.08 3.03 -1.94
CA ARG A 251 20.07 2.14 -1.30
C ARG A 251 19.53 0.72 -1.14
N GLY A 252 18.21 0.57 -1.15
CA GLY A 252 17.50 -0.70 -1.03
C GLY A 252 16.25 -0.58 -0.19
N SER A 253 15.54 -1.69 -0.08
CA SER A 253 14.32 -1.82 0.71
C SER A 253 14.48 -2.89 1.78
N VAL A 254 13.65 -2.81 2.81
CA VAL A 254 13.56 -3.80 3.88
C VAL A 254 12.10 -4.26 4.05
N VAL A 255 11.93 -5.43 4.61
CA VAL A 255 10.66 -5.92 5.14
C VAL A 255 10.78 -6.04 6.66
N GLY A 256 9.73 -5.63 7.37
CA GLY A 256 9.64 -5.72 8.81
C GLY A 256 8.21 -5.95 9.26
N SER A 257 7.97 -6.03 10.57
CA SER A 257 6.62 -6.19 11.11
C SER A 257 6.36 -5.31 12.33
N ILE A 258 5.07 -4.96 12.51
CA ILE A 258 4.57 -4.20 13.65
C ILE A 258 3.38 -4.97 14.24
N GLY A 259 3.45 -5.31 15.52
CA GLY A 259 2.34 -5.89 16.27
C GLY A 259 1.24 -4.88 16.60
N LEU A 260 0.04 -5.34 16.95
CA LEU A 260 -1.05 -4.46 17.41
C LEU A 260 -0.68 -3.64 18.66
N ASP A 261 0.24 -4.14 19.49
CA ASP A 261 0.81 -3.38 20.61
C ASP A 261 1.78 -2.29 20.16
N GLY A 262 2.03 -2.22 18.85
CA GLY A 262 2.94 -1.31 18.18
C GLY A 262 4.40 -1.66 18.37
N SER A 263 4.75 -2.84 18.89
CA SER A 263 6.13 -3.33 18.89
C SER A 263 6.60 -3.50 17.44
N VAL A 264 7.80 -3.00 17.16
CA VAL A 264 8.45 -3.23 15.85
C VAL A 264 9.38 -4.41 16.00
N GLU A 265 9.27 -5.35 15.08
CA GLU A 265 10.19 -6.47 15.00
C GLU A 265 11.35 -6.16 14.06
N ARG A 266 12.27 -7.10 13.99
CA ARG A 266 13.52 -6.99 13.25
C ARG A 266 13.26 -6.80 11.76
N LEU A 267 14.09 -5.96 11.13
CA LEU A 267 14.04 -5.69 9.71
C LEU A 267 14.97 -6.63 8.95
N ARG A 268 14.53 -7.11 7.81
CA ARG A 268 15.33 -7.88 6.86
C ARG A 268 15.44 -7.12 5.54
N THR A 269 16.65 -7.01 5.00
CA THR A 269 16.85 -6.43 3.66
C THR A 269 16.16 -7.26 2.59
N ILE A 270 15.65 -6.59 1.57
CA ILE A 270 15.10 -7.20 0.35
C ILE A 270 16.17 -7.13 -0.75
N ASP A 271 15.99 -7.91 -1.82
CA ASP A 271 16.86 -7.89 -2.99
C ASP A 271 17.05 -6.45 -3.52
N ARG A 272 18.26 -5.96 -3.45
CA ARG A 272 18.60 -4.55 -3.74
C ARG A 272 18.47 -4.15 -5.20
N ARG A 273 18.15 -5.11 -6.10
CA ARG A 273 17.88 -4.81 -7.51
C ARG A 273 16.57 -4.06 -7.73
N TYR A 274 15.68 -4.08 -6.73
CA TYR A 274 14.33 -3.57 -6.86
C TYR A 274 14.04 -2.49 -5.82
N LYS A 275 13.41 -1.40 -6.28
CA LYS A 275 12.77 -0.40 -5.43
C LYS A 275 11.33 -0.90 -5.14
N VAL A 276 11.15 -1.51 -3.98
CA VAL A 276 9.85 -2.04 -3.58
C VAL A 276 8.98 -0.90 -3.06
N GLU A 277 7.79 -0.74 -3.67
CA GLU A 277 6.80 0.24 -3.25
C GLU A 277 5.57 -0.43 -2.63
N GLY A 278 4.96 -1.41 -3.28
CA GLY A 278 3.78 -2.10 -2.77
C GLY A 278 4.05 -3.53 -2.30
N VAL A 279 3.31 -3.98 -1.27
CA VAL A 279 3.39 -5.35 -0.74
C VAL A 279 2.02 -5.92 -0.41
N HIS A 280 1.81 -7.20 -0.75
CA HIS A 280 0.67 -7.98 -0.29
C HIS A 280 1.14 -9.30 0.31
N ALA A 281 0.62 -9.63 1.51
CA ALA A 281 0.87 -10.89 2.16
C ALA A 281 -0.37 -11.78 2.14
N SER A 282 -0.17 -13.06 1.87
CA SER A 282 -1.16 -14.11 2.08
C SER A 282 -0.55 -15.24 2.90
N LEU A 283 -1.35 -15.78 3.81
CA LEU A 283 -0.92 -16.86 4.68
C LEU A 283 -1.45 -18.19 4.14
N ASP A 284 -0.55 -19.12 3.84
CA ASP A 284 -0.89 -20.48 3.46
C ASP A 284 0.00 -21.48 4.23
N THR A 285 -0.65 -22.39 4.96
CA THR A 285 -0.03 -23.57 5.63
C THR A 285 1.33 -23.33 6.30
N GLY A 286 1.47 -22.22 7.07
CA GLY A 286 2.69 -21.90 7.83
C GLY A 286 3.77 -21.15 7.03
N VAL A 287 3.43 -20.68 5.84
CA VAL A 287 4.27 -19.83 5.00
C VAL A 287 3.52 -18.53 4.70
N VAL A 288 4.21 -17.41 4.76
CA VAL A 288 3.71 -16.12 4.29
C VAL A 288 4.18 -15.94 2.86
N ASP A 289 3.24 -16.05 1.92
CA ASP A 289 3.47 -15.74 0.52
C ASP A 289 3.34 -14.24 0.30
N LEU A 290 4.35 -13.65 -0.31
CA LEU A 290 4.44 -12.22 -0.54
C LEU A 290 4.39 -11.92 -2.04
N LEU A 291 3.63 -10.89 -2.40
CA LEU A 291 3.70 -10.24 -3.70
C LEU A 291 4.23 -8.82 -3.50
N PHE A 292 5.09 -8.38 -4.42
CA PHE A 292 5.63 -7.03 -4.43
C PHE A 292 5.43 -6.39 -5.80
N VAL A 293 5.22 -5.09 -5.80
CA VAL A 293 5.34 -4.24 -6.98
C VAL A 293 6.42 -3.20 -6.74
N CYS A 294 7.02 -2.73 -7.82
CA CYS A 294 8.18 -1.85 -7.78
C CYS A 294 7.95 -0.66 -8.68
N ASP A 295 8.42 0.49 -8.24
CA ASP A 295 8.70 1.62 -9.11
C ASP A 295 10.21 1.69 -9.33
N GLN A 296 10.63 1.54 -10.58
CA GLN A 296 12.07 1.57 -10.94
C GLN A 296 12.54 2.98 -11.34
N ASP A 297 11.68 4.01 -11.15
CA ASP A 297 11.94 5.38 -11.62
C ASP A 297 12.27 5.45 -13.14
N ASP A 298 11.68 4.52 -13.92
CA ASP A 298 11.88 4.37 -15.37
C ASP A 298 10.54 4.23 -16.09
N ASP A 299 10.00 5.35 -16.56
CA ASP A 299 8.72 5.40 -17.28
C ASP A 299 8.75 4.63 -18.62
N SER A 300 9.93 4.17 -19.06
CA SER A 300 10.10 3.46 -20.34
C SER A 300 9.97 1.93 -20.22
N SER A 301 9.74 1.42 -19.03
CA SER A 301 9.68 -0.01 -18.73
C SER A 301 8.47 -0.37 -17.85
N PRO A 302 7.83 -1.53 -18.03
CA PRO A 302 6.79 -1.99 -17.13
C PRO A 302 7.33 -2.29 -15.73
N SER A 303 6.55 -1.97 -14.71
CA SER A 303 6.81 -2.41 -13.34
C SER A 303 6.75 -3.94 -13.24
N PRO A 304 7.68 -4.60 -12.54
CA PRO A 304 7.60 -6.03 -12.29
C PRO A 304 6.64 -6.36 -11.14
N LEU A 305 5.88 -7.44 -11.28
CA LEU A 305 5.26 -8.15 -10.18
C LEU A 305 6.21 -9.26 -9.71
N LEU A 306 6.60 -9.20 -8.45
CA LEU A 306 7.58 -10.10 -7.86
C LEU A 306 6.95 -10.92 -6.73
N SER A 307 7.55 -12.07 -6.40
CA SER A 307 7.15 -12.90 -5.28
C SER A 307 8.32 -13.25 -4.37
N ALA A 308 7.99 -13.53 -3.12
CA ALA A 308 8.86 -14.20 -2.17
C ALA A 308 8.03 -15.03 -1.19
N ALA A 309 8.68 -15.91 -0.46
CA ALA A 309 8.08 -16.67 0.63
C ALA A 309 8.91 -16.49 1.89
N MET A 310 8.24 -16.30 3.02
CA MET A 310 8.86 -16.23 4.34
C MET A 310 8.25 -17.30 5.24
N PRO A 311 9.07 -18.01 6.06
CA PRO A 311 8.50 -18.88 7.08
C PRO A 311 7.69 -18.04 8.07
N LEU A 312 6.58 -18.59 8.51
CA LEU A 312 5.79 -18.00 9.58
C LEU A 312 6.64 -17.94 10.85
N ASP A 313 6.76 -16.78 11.46
CA ASP A 313 7.36 -16.66 12.80
C ASP A 313 6.44 -17.36 13.83
N ALA A 314 7.02 -17.95 14.88
CA ALA A 314 6.28 -18.67 15.92
C ALA A 314 5.16 -17.86 16.60
N ARG A 315 5.22 -16.52 16.54
CA ARG A 315 4.17 -15.64 17.04
C ARG A 315 2.98 -15.59 16.10
N ILE A 316 3.22 -15.51 14.79
CA ILE A 316 2.17 -15.53 13.77
C ILE A 316 1.45 -16.90 13.77
N GLU A 317 2.21 -17.99 13.98
CA GLU A 317 1.66 -19.34 14.17
C GLU A 317 0.68 -19.43 15.36
N ALA A 318 1.01 -18.78 16.48
CA ALA A 318 0.17 -18.80 17.68
C ALA A 318 -1.17 -18.06 17.47
N ASP A 319 -1.19 -17.00 16.68
CA ASP A 319 -2.39 -16.20 16.39
C ASP A 319 -3.26 -16.84 15.31
N TYR A 320 -2.66 -17.44 14.29
CA TYR A 320 -3.37 -18.19 13.25
C TYR A 320 -4.22 -19.32 13.85
N HIS A 321 -3.66 -20.07 14.81
CA HIS A 321 -4.38 -21.14 15.50
C HIS A 321 -5.43 -20.65 16.53
N ARG A 322 -5.44 -19.35 16.88
CA ARG A 322 -6.48 -18.75 17.71
C ARG A 322 -7.68 -18.24 16.92
N SER A 323 -7.47 -17.82 15.69
CA SER A 323 -8.53 -17.25 14.82
C SER A 323 -9.42 -18.33 14.18
N ASP A 324 -8.99 -19.59 14.18
CA ASP A 324 -9.76 -20.76 13.69
C ASP A 324 -10.61 -21.44 14.77
N ARG A 325 -10.71 -20.84 15.97
CA ARG A 325 -11.58 -21.30 17.06
C ARG A 325 -12.66 -20.28 17.37
#